data_8c115cdad36c7daa0fea477228e3b01f
#
_entry.id   8c115cdad36c7daa0fea477228e3b01f
#
_cell.length_a   1.000
_cell.length_b   1.000
_cell.length_c   1.000
_cell.angle_alpha   90.00
_cell.angle_beta   90.00
_cell.angle_gamma   90.00
#
_symmetry.space_group_name_H-M   'P 1'
#
loop_
_entity.id
_entity.type
_entity.pdbx_description
1 polymer ?
#
loop_
_entity_poly.entity_id
_entity_poly.type
_entity_poly.pdbx_seq_one_letter_code
_entity_poly.pdbx_strand_id
1 'polypeptide(L)'
;MLTVLLASRNAGKLREFEDLLPGMTLVSWPAEAPELPETGAFFQDNALQKAEGARAWWLAHGTESVDAVLADDSGLCVDALWGGPGVLSARFAQDLSSYAERNRRLLDLLPTDATRTARFVCVLAWAPLLDTAGERFTVSGAVEGSLALEHRGSQGFGYDPIFLPEGFDQTFGELPAAVKHTLSHRARACAALRAKLGE
;
A
#
# COMPACT_ATOMS: atom_id res chain seq x y z
N MET A 1 12.03 -11.73 -17.49
CA MET A 1 10.99 -11.54 -16.47
C MET A 1 11.72 -11.41 -15.15
N LEU A 2 11.50 -10.31 -14.40
CA LEU A 2 12.17 -10.07 -13.12
C LEU A 2 11.50 -10.89 -12.01
N THR A 3 12.30 -11.51 -11.14
CA THR A 3 11.82 -12.13 -9.90
C THR A 3 12.04 -11.14 -8.76
N VAL A 4 10.95 -10.74 -8.08
CA VAL A 4 10.96 -9.64 -7.12
C VAL A 4 10.43 -10.09 -5.77
N LEU A 5 11.23 -9.90 -4.72
CA LEU A 5 10.78 -10.13 -3.35
C LEU A 5 9.85 -8.99 -2.92
N LEU A 6 8.59 -9.30 -2.66
CA LEU A 6 7.65 -8.34 -2.08
C LEU A 6 7.79 -8.35 -0.54
N ALA A 7 8.27 -7.25 0.03
CA ALA A 7 8.51 -7.08 1.46
C ALA A 7 7.20 -6.86 2.24
N SER A 8 6.25 -7.79 2.10
CA SER A 8 4.92 -7.72 2.72
C SER A 8 4.33 -9.12 2.89
N ARG A 9 3.62 -9.35 4.01
CA ARG A 9 2.79 -10.54 4.26
C ARG A 9 1.29 -10.29 4.02
N ASN A 10 0.93 -9.07 3.64
CA ASN A 10 -0.47 -8.71 3.41
C ASN A 10 -0.97 -9.35 2.11
N ALA A 11 -1.82 -10.36 2.23
CA ALA A 11 -2.38 -11.08 1.08
C ALA A 11 -3.21 -10.20 0.14
N GLY A 12 -3.83 -9.13 0.64
CA GLY A 12 -4.54 -8.15 -0.19
C GLY A 12 -3.57 -7.36 -1.08
N LYS A 13 -2.46 -6.90 -0.50
CA LYS A 13 -1.41 -6.21 -1.25
C LYS A 13 -0.77 -7.14 -2.29
N LEU A 14 -0.46 -8.38 -1.91
CA LEU A 14 0.16 -9.35 -2.83
C LEU A 14 -0.70 -9.53 -4.09
N ARG A 15 -1.99 -9.84 -3.93
CA ARG A 15 -2.91 -10.01 -5.06
C ARG A 15 -2.98 -8.76 -5.96
N GLU A 16 -3.06 -7.56 -5.37
CA GLU A 16 -3.07 -6.33 -6.15
C GLU A 16 -1.76 -6.13 -6.93
N PHE A 17 -0.60 -6.43 -6.34
CA PHE A 17 0.68 -6.31 -7.04
C PHE A 17 0.85 -7.35 -8.14
N GLU A 18 0.36 -8.59 -7.97
CA GLU A 18 0.34 -9.62 -9.02
C GLU A 18 -0.44 -9.14 -10.26
N ASP A 19 -1.59 -8.49 -10.04
CA ASP A 19 -2.39 -7.94 -11.13
C ASP A 19 -1.77 -6.68 -11.77
N LEU A 20 -1.11 -5.83 -10.97
CA LEU A 20 -0.56 -4.54 -11.40
C LEU A 20 0.84 -4.63 -12.03
N LEU A 21 1.57 -5.71 -11.78
CA LEU A 21 2.94 -5.96 -12.25
C LEU A 21 3.06 -7.29 -13.03
N PRO A 22 2.28 -7.48 -14.11
CA PRO A 22 2.20 -8.76 -14.82
C PRO A 22 3.52 -9.20 -15.47
N GLY A 23 4.50 -8.29 -15.60
CA GLY A 23 5.86 -8.58 -16.09
C GLY A 23 6.84 -9.11 -15.03
N MET A 24 6.38 -9.25 -13.77
CA MET A 24 7.22 -9.65 -12.64
C MET A 24 6.70 -10.94 -12.01
N THR A 25 7.63 -11.79 -11.52
CA THR A 25 7.31 -12.91 -10.64
C THR A 25 7.49 -12.44 -9.20
N LEU A 26 6.41 -12.40 -8.42
CA LEU A 26 6.48 -11.93 -7.04
C LEU A 26 6.74 -13.10 -6.07
N VAL A 27 7.75 -12.94 -5.22
CA VAL A 27 8.06 -13.83 -4.09
C VAL A 27 7.58 -13.14 -2.82
N SER A 28 6.75 -13.79 -2.04
CA SER A 28 6.22 -13.22 -0.79
C SER A 28 7.29 -13.19 0.31
N TRP A 29 7.18 -12.21 1.22
CA TRP A 29 7.98 -12.16 2.44
C TRP A 29 7.75 -13.41 3.29
N PRO A 30 8.79 -14.21 3.62
CA PRO A 30 8.61 -15.49 4.30
C PRO A 30 7.95 -15.35 5.67
N ALA A 31 7.21 -16.38 6.08
CA ALA A 31 6.52 -16.38 7.37
C ALA A 31 7.49 -16.38 8.56
N GLU A 32 8.63 -17.07 8.41
CA GLU A 32 9.70 -17.20 9.40
C GLU A 32 10.61 -15.97 9.49
N ALA A 33 10.60 -15.10 8.48
CA ALA A 33 11.39 -13.88 8.49
C ALA A 33 10.86 -12.88 9.56
N PRO A 34 11.70 -11.98 10.11
CA PRO A 34 11.27 -11.02 11.12
C PRO A 34 10.25 -10.02 10.55
N GLU A 35 9.52 -9.35 11.42
CA GLU A 35 8.76 -8.17 11.03
C GLU A 35 9.71 -7.06 10.56
N LEU A 36 9.34 -6.40 9.48
CA LEU A 36 10.10 -5.28 8.96
C LEU A 36 9.72 -4.00 9.70
N PRO A 37 10.70 -3.19 10.12
CA PRO A 37 10.42 -1.98 10.88
C PRO A 37 9.68 -0.93 10.03
N GLU A 38 8.75 -0.23 10.68
CA GLU A 38 8.03 0.92 10.14
C GLU A 38 8.01 2.00 11.24
N THR A 39 9.15 2.63 11.46
CA THR A 39 9.35 3.62 12.53
C THR A 39 9.43 5.05 12.01
N GLY A 40 9.37 5.23 10.69
CA GLY A 40 9.42 6.53 10.03
C GLY A 40 8.12 7.31 10.18
N ALA A 41 8.24 8.64 10.12
CA ALA A 41 7.10 9.56 10.13
C ALA A 41 6.45 9.70 8.74
N PHE A 42 7.12 9.28 7.69
CA PHE A 42 6.64 9.39 6.31
C PHE A 42 6.60 8.02 5.64
N PHE A 43 5.67 7.84 4.71
CA PHE A 43 5.55 6.60 3.91
C PHE A 43 6.87 6.23 3.22
N GLN A 44 7.60 7.23 2.72
CA GLN A 44 8.88 7.01 2.04
C GLN A 44 9.92 6.38 2.97
N ASP A 45 10.01 6.86 4.21
CA ASP A 45 10.97 6.34 5.18
C ASP A 45 10.67 4.88 5.52
N ASN A 46 9.39 4.57 5.74
CA ASN A 46 8.95 3.21 6.03
C ASN A 46 9.16 2.27 4.84
N ALA A 47 8.83 2.70 3.62
CA ALA A 47 9.07 1.90 2.42
C ALA A 47 10.57 1.59 2.24
N LEU A 48 11.45 2.58 2.44
CA LEU A 48 12.90 2.40 2.38
C LEU A 48 13.41 1.47 3.49
N GLN A 49 12.98 1.68 4.74
CA GLN A 49 13.35 0.81 5.87
C GLN A 49 12.98 -0.65 5.59
N LYS A 50 11.79 -0.89 5.09
CA LYS A 50 11.33 -2.24 4.72
C LYS A 50 12.14 -2.84 3.58
N ALA A 51 12.41 -2.07 2.53
CA ALA A 51 13.20 -2.55 1.40
C ALA A 51 14.62 -2.96 1.82
N GLU A 52 15.29 -2.10 2.60
CA GLU A 52 16.65 -2.38 3.09
C GLU A 52 16.68 -3.55 4.09
N GLY A 53 15.72 -3.59 5.01
CA GLY A 53 15.63 -4.70 5.97
C GLY A 53 15.37 -6.04 5.29
N ALA A 54 14.45 -6.05 4.31
CA ALA A 54 14.14 -7.24 3.54
C ALA A 54 15.33 -7.68 2.68
N ARG A 55 16.00 -6.73 2.03
CA ARG A 55 17.22 -7.00 1.24
C ARG A 55 18.33 -7.62 2.09
N ALA A 56 18.64 -7.03 3.23
CA ALA A 56 19.69 -7.51 4.13
C ALA A 56 19.39 -8.93 4.63
N TRP A 57 18.13 -9.18 5.02
CA TRP A 57 17.72 -10.50 5.47
C TRP A 57 17.77 -11.52 4.34
N TRP A 58 17.32 -11.18 3.13
CA TRP A 58 17.30 -12.09 1.98
C TRP A 58 18.70 -12.47 1.52
N LEU A 59 19.64 -11.55 1.52
CA LEU A 59 21.05 -11.84 1.22
C LEU A 59 21.67 -12.84 2.20
N ALA A 60 21.20 -12.90 3.44
CA ALA A 60 21.71 -13.80 4.45
C ALA A 60 20.98 -15.15 4.51
N HIS A 61 19.69 -15.20 4.15
CA HIS A 61 18.81 -16.35 4.43
C HIS A 61 18.00 -16.81 3.22
N GLY A 62 17.93 -16.01 2.14
CA GLY A 62 17.11 -16.35 0.97
C GLY A 62 17.59 -17.63 0.28
N THR A 63 16.65 -18.47 -0.09
CA THR A 63 16.92 -19.77 -0.75
C THR A 63 16.67 -19.71 -2.26
N GLU A 64 15.97 -18.67 -2.72
CA GLU A 64 15.64 -18.47 -4.13
C GLU A 64 16.38 -17.25 -4.68
N SER A 65 16.65 -17.26 -5.99
CA SER A 65 17.22 -16.10 -6.66
C SER A 65 16.14 -15.06 -6.90
N VAL A 66 16.36 -13.84 -6.41
CA VAL A 66 15.56 -12.67 -6.75
C VAL A 66 16.43 -11.55 -7.31
N ASP A 67 15.87 -10.75 -8.21
CA ASP A 67 16.60 -9.66 -8.85
C ASP A 67 16.56 -8.39 -7.99
N ALA A 68 15.43 -8.17 -7.30
CA ALA A 68 15.22 -6.98 -6.49
C ALA A 68 14.22 -7.22 -5.35
N VAL A 69 14.18 -6.27 -4.43
CA VAL A 69 13.17 -6.14 -3.37
C VAL A 69 12.25 -4.98 -3.72
N LEU A 70 10.95 -5.21 -3.60
CA LEU A 70 9.89 -4.21 -3.66
C LEU A 70 9.25 -4.11 -2.28
N ALA A 71 9.27 -2.92 -1.69
CA ALA A 71 8.55 -2.63 -0.44
C ALA A 71 7.47 -1.57 -0.68
N ASP A 72 6.34 -1.72 -0.02
CA ASP A 72 5.20 -0.81 -0.06
C ASP A 72 4.93 -0.27 1.33
N ASP A 73 4.84 1.05 1.45
CA ASP A 73 4.14 1.67 2.57
C ASP A 73 3.01 2.55 2.03
N SER A 74 1.80 2.31 2.53
CA SER A 74 0.58 2.92 2.01
C SER A 74 -0.45 3.12 3.10
N GLY A 75 -1.27 4.16 2.93
CA GLY A 75 -2.30 4.46 3.90
C GLY A 75 -3.32 5.48 3.42
N LEU A 76 -4.34 5.63 4.24
CA LEU A 76 -5.40 6.62 4.09
C LEU A 76 -5.00 7.90 4.85
N CYS A 77 -5.05 9.02 4.17
CA CYS A 77 -4.85 10.35 4.75
C CYS A 77 -6.18 11.12 4.70
N VAL A 78 -6.68 11.57 5.84
CA VAL A 78 -7.95 12.30 5.97
C VAL A 78 -7.64 13.73 6.39
N ASP A 79 -8.09 14.72 5.62
CA ASP A 79 -7.73 16.13 5.84
C ASP A 79 -8.25 16.65 7.19
N ALA A 80 -9.47 16.32 7.57
CA ALA A 80 -10.05 16.69 8.86
C ALA A 80 -9.34 16.05 10.07
N LEU A 81 -8.51 15.03 9.84
CA LEU A 81 -7.69 14.36 10.85
C LEU A 81 -6.19 14.68 10.68
N TRP A 82 -5.88 15.83 10.06
CA TRP A 82 -4.49 16.29 9.85
C TRP A 82 -3.61 15.27 9.10
N GLY A 83 -4.22 14.53 8.17
CA GLY A 83 -3.57 13.48 7.41
C GLY A 83 -3.55 12.11 8.13
N GLY A 84 -4.15 12.01 9.32
CA GLY A 84 -4.34 10.72 9.97
C GLY A 84 -5.38 9.84 9.25
N PRO A 85 -5.30 8.51 9.43
CA PRO A 85 -4.29 7.75 10.16
C PRO A 85 -2.91 7.69 9.48
N GLY A 86 -2.78 8.04 8.19
CA GLY A 86 -1.51 8.15 7.49
C GLY A 86 -0.67 6.87 7.55
N VAL A 87 0.59 6.98 7.95
CA VAL A 87 1.52 5.83 8.13
C VAL A 87 1.04 4.82 9.18
N LEU A 88 0.10 5.21 10.02
CA LEU A 88 -0.49 4.33 11.03
C LEU A 88 -1.74 3.58 10.51
N SER A 89 -2.08 3.68 9.23
CA SER A 89 -3.32 3.11 8.67
C SER A 89 -3.52 1.63 8.98
N ALA A 90 -2.49 0.81 8.86
CA ALA A 90 -2.58 -0.61 9.16
C ALA A 90 -2.73 -0.91 10.66
N ARG A 91 -2.26 0.02 11.51
CA ARG A 91 -2.25 -0.12 12.98
C ARG A 91 -3.37 0.65 13.67
N PHE A 92 -4.14 1.44 12.94
CA PHE A 92 -5.26 2.20 13.49
C PHE A 92 -6.32 1.27 14.07
N ALA A 93 -6.72 1.53 15.32
CA ALA A 93 -7.76 0.79 16.05
C ALA A 93 -7.58 -0.74 15.99
N GLN A 94 -6.35 -1.24 16.19
CA GLN A 94 -6.03 -2.67 16.15
C GLN A 94 -6.67 -3.48 17.31
N ASP A 95 -7.14 -2.81 18.34
CA ASP A 95 -7.97 -3.36 19.42
C ASP A 95 -9.33 -3.84 18.92
N LEU A 96 -9.80 -3.37 17.75
CA LEU A 96 -11.04 -3.79 17.12
C LEU A 96 -10.82 -5.00 16.21
N SER A 97 -11.78 -5.93 16.22
CA SER A 97 -11.65 -7.25 15.60
C SER A 97 -11.79 -7.23 14.08
N SER A 98 -12.48 -6.23 13.52
CA SER A 98 -12.78 -6.15 12.09
C SER A 98 -12.49 -4.77 11.50
N TYR A 99 -12.19 -4.75 10.18
CA TYR A 99 -12.08 -3.48 9.46
C TYR A 99 -13.41 -2.71 9.40
N ALA A 100 -14.55 -3.37 9.48
CA ALA A 100 -15.84 -2.68 9.54
C ALA A 100 -15.95 -1.84 10.83
N GLU A 101 -15.50 -2.36 11.96
CA GLU A 101 -15.45 -1.63 13.23
C GLU A 101 -14.40 -0.51 13.19
N ARG A 102 -13.21 -0.77 12.65
CA ARG A 102 -12.15 0.25 12.47
C ARG A 102 -12.62 1.39 11.57
N ASN A 103 -13.29 1.08 10.47
CA ASN A 103 -13.87 2.06 9.55
C ASN A 103 -14.92 2.92 10.24
N ARG A 104 -15.83 2.31 11.02
CA ARG A 104 -16.79 3.05 11.83
C ARG A 104 -16.09 3.97 12.82
N ARG A 105 -15.11 3.45 13.55
CA ARG A 105 -14.32 4.25 14.50
C ARG A 105 -13.65 5.46 13.84
N LEU A 106 -13.11 5.29 12.63
CA LEU A 106 -12.53 6.40 11.87
C LEU A 106 -13.58 7.45 11.51
N LEU A 107 -14.74 7.01 11.03
CA LEU A 107 -15.85 7.91 10.67
C LEU A 107 -16.40 8.67 11.89
N ASP A 108 -16.46 8.03 13.05
CA ASP A 108 -16.91 8.63 14.31
C ASP A 108 -15.94 9.69 14.86
N LEU A 109 -14.68 9.69 14.43
CA LEU A 109 -13.70 10.72 14.79
C LEU A 109 -13.87 12.02 13.99
N LEU A 110 -14.61 11.99 12.88
CA LEU A 110 -14.80 13.18 12.06
C LEU A 110 -15.80 14.14 12.73
N PRO A 111 -15.48 15.43 12.86
CA PRO A 111 -16.45 16.44 13.25
C PRO A 111 -17.65 16.43 12.30
N THR A 112 -18.83 16.75 12.81
CA THR A 112 -20.10 16.65 12.06
C THR A 112 -20.12 17.51 10.80
N ASP A 113 -19.45 18.67 10.84
CA ASP A 113 -19.36 19.67 9.78
C ASP A 113 -18.01 19.63 9.02
N ALA A 114 -17.16 18.65 9.33
CA ALA A 114 -15.84 18.54 8.69
C ALA A 114 -15.95 18.17 7.22
N THR A 115 -15.02 18.68 6.42
CA THR A 115 -14.81 18.16 5.07
C THR A 115 -14.43 16.69 5.17
N ARG A 116 -14.93 15.90 4.25
CA ARG A 116 -14.64 14.46 4.21
C ARG A 116 -13.53 14.12 3.21
N THR A 117 -12.81 15.15 2.74
CA THR A 117 -11.71 14.97 1.78
C THR A 117 -10.63 14.06 2.36
N ALA A 118 -10.20 13.15 1.54
CA ALA A 118 -9.21 12.15 1.91
C ALA A 118 -8.46 11.68 0.66
N ARG A 119 -7.32 11.06 0.85
CA ARG A 119 -6.57 10.40 -0.21
C ARG A 119 -5.94 9.11 0.27
N PHE A 120 -5.83 8.15 -0.62
CA PHE A 120 -4.90 7.06 -0.44
C PHE A 120 -3.55 7.42 -1.04
N VAL A 121 -2.50 7.08 -0.32
CA VAL A 121 -1.11 7.24 -0.75
C VAL A 121 -0.43 5.87 -0.76
N CYS A 122 0.39 5.61 -1.76
CA CYS A 122 1.29 4.46 -1.82
C CYS A 122 2.69 4.97 -2.18
N VAL A 123 3.68 4.58 -1.41
CA VAL A 123 5.08 4.74 -1.75
C VAL A 123 5.70 3.36 -1.91
N LEU A 124 6.31 3.13 -3.07
CA LEU A 124 7.08 1.93 -3.38
C LEU A 124 8.56 2.24 -3.28
N ALA A 125 9.31 1.40 -2.59
CA ALA A 125 10.76 1.43 -2.59
C ALA A 125 11.28 0.21 -3.36
N TRP A 126 12.12 0.47 -4.36
CA TRP A 126 12.83 -0.50 -5.17
C TRP A 126 14.27 -0.60 -4.73
N ALA A 127 14.73 -1.80 -4.42
CA ALA A 127 16.12 -2.06 -4.07
C ALA A 127 16.63 -3.29 -4.84
N PRO A 128 17.51 -3.13 -5.85
CA PRO A 128 18.19 -4.27 -6.47
C PRO A 128 18.86 -5.13 -5.41
N LEU A 129 18.81 -6.45 -5.57
CA LEU A 129 19.40 -7.35 -4.58
C LEU A 129 20.91 -7.14 -4.47
N LEU A 130 21.58 -7.00 -5.62
CA LEU A 130 23.02 -6.69 -5.68
C LEU A 130 23.24 -5.21 -6.02
N ASP A 131 24.20 -4.57 -5.37
CA ASP A 131 24.50 -3.13 -5.58
C ASP A 131 24.98 -2.82 -7.02
N THR A 132 25.48 -3.84 -7.73
CA THR A 132 25.87 -3.71 -9.15
C THR A 132 24.71 -3.78 -10.13
N ALA A 133 23.51 -4.12 -9.67
CA ALA A 133 22.33 -4.34 -10.52
C ALA A 133 21.48 -3.08 -10.76
N GLY A 134 21.90 -1.91 -10.26
CA GLY A 134 21.22 -0.65 -10.48
C GLY A 134 21.02 0.19 -9.21
N GLU A 135 20.27 1.28 -9.35
CA GLU A 135 20.02 2.23 -8.27
C GLU A 135 18.81 1.83 -7.42
N ARG A 136 18.85 2.20 -6.13
CA ARG A 136 17.71 2.20 -5.23
C ARG A 136 16.94 3.48 -5.43
N PHE A 137 15.63 3.38 -5.47
CA PHE A 137 14.78 4.55 -5.62
C PHE A 137 13.40 4.33 -4.99
N THR A 138 12.66 5.42 -4.85
CA THR A 138 11.24 5.37 -4.50
C THR A 138 10.40 5.99 -5.60
N VAL A 139 9.17 5.49 -5.71
CA VAL A 139 8.11 6.10 -6.52
C VAL A 139 6.84 6.16 -5.69
N SER A 140 5.92 7.04 -6.07
CA SER A 140 4.67 7.19 -5.33
C SER A 140 3.47 7.29 -6.26
N GLY A 141 2.31 6.97 -5.70
CA GLY A 141 1.03 7.20 -6.32
C GLY A 141 0.00 7.60 -5.27
N ALA A 142 -0.89 8.48 -5.63
CA ALA A 142 -2.00 8.90 -4.78
C ALA A 142 -3.30 8.91 -5.56
N VAL A 143 -4.42 8.65 -4.89
CA VAL A 143 -5.76 8.86 -5.41
C VAL A 143 -6.53 9.75 -4.45
N GLU A 144 -7.01 10.87 -4.97
CA GLU A 144 -7.86 11.80 -4.23
C GLU A 144 -9.29 11.28 -4.17
N GLY A 145 -10.01 11.70 -3.14
CA GLY A 145 -11.40 11.31 -2.95
C GLY A 145 -11.98 11.86 -1.65
N SER A 146 -12.97 11.17 -1.15
CA SER A 146 -13.64 11.53 0.11
C SER A 146 -14.09 10.30 0.88
N LEU A 147 -14.48 10.49 2.13
CA LEU A 147 -15.04 9.42 2.95
C LEU A 147 -16.56 9.37 2.81
N ALA A 148 -17.09 8.18 2.57
CA ALA A 148 -18.53 7.90 2.66
C ALA A 148 -19.03 8.12 4.09
N LEU A 149 -20.34 8.28 4.25
CA LEU A 149 -20.97 8.43 5.58
C LEU A 149 -20.96 7.12 6.37
N GLU A 150 -20.92 5.99 5.67
CA GLU A 150 -20.97 4.66 6.25
C GLU A 150 -20.15 3.65 5.40
N HIS A 151 -19.96 2.47 5.95
CA HIS A 151 -19.31 1.36 5.27
C HIS A 151 -20.22 0.81 4.16
N ARG A 152 -19.75 0.80 2.91
CA ARG A 152 -20.49 0.35 1.72
C ARG A 152 -19.63 -0.59 0.88
N GLY A 153 -20.23 -1.71 0.48
CA GLY A 153 -19.55 -2.73 -0.33
C GLY A 153 -18.66 -3.67 0.47
N SER A 154 -18.09 -4.65 -0.21
CA SER A 154 -17.26 -5.69 0.38
C SER A 154 -16.03 -6.04 -0.48
N GLN A 155 -15.83 -5.33 -1.57
CA GLN A 155 -14.64 -5.50 -2.42
C GLN A 155 -13.41 -4.89 -1.76
N GLY A 156 -12.22 -5.36 -2.17
CA GLY A 156 -10.95 -4.83 -1.67
C GLY A 156 -10.66 -5.21 -0.22
N PHE A 157 -10.01 -4.31 0.51
CA PHE A 157 -9.63 -4.50 1.91
C PHE A 157 -9.43 -3.16 2.63
N GLY A 158 -9.30 -3.22 3.95
CA GLY A 158 -8.98 -2.04 4.75
C GLY A 158 -10.07 -0.98 4.73
N TYR A 159 -9.73 0.19 4.23
CA TYR A 159 -10.62 1.36 4.16
C TYR A 159 -11.36 1.48 2.84
N ASP A 160 -11.21 0.54 1.90
CA ASP A 160 -11.90 0.56 0.61
C ASP A 160 -13.42 0.77 0.74
N PRO A 161 -14.12 0.14 1.71
CA PRO A 161 -15.56 0.32 1.88
C PRO A 161 -16.03 1.71 2.36
N ILE A 162 -15.12 2.58 2.73
CA ILE A 162 -15.47 3.96 3.14
C ILE A 162 -14.82 5.03 2.25
N PHE A 163 -14.05 4.67 1.23
CA PHE A 163 -13.37 5.61 0.37
C PHE A 163 -14.06 5.74 -0.99
N LEU A 164 -14.51 6.94 -1.30
CA LEU A 164 -15.12 7.37 -2.56
C LEU A 164 -14.01 8.02 -3.41
N PRO A 165 -13.50 7.38 -4.45
CA PRO A 165 -12.51 8.02 -5.32
C PRO A 165 -13.14 9.19 -6.09
N GLU A 166 -12.37 10.22 -6.37
CA GLU A 166 -12.84 11.39 -7.10
C GLU A 166 -13.47 10.99 -8.44
N GLY A 167 -14.65 11.56 -8.73
CA GLY A 167 -15.44 11.26 -9.92
C GLY A 167 -16.36 10.05 -9.82
N PHE A 168 -16.46 9.42 -8.65
CA PHE A 168 -17.33 8.26 -8.42
C PHE A 168 -18.27 8.48 -7.22
N ASP A 169 -19.49 7.95 -7.32
CA ASP A 169 -20.48 7.89 -6.23
C ASP A 169 -20.43 6.56 -5.46
N GLN A 170 -19.57 5.64 -5.89
CA GLN A 170 -19.34 4.31 -5.33
C GLN A 170 -18.00 4.28 -4.61
N THR A 171 -17.96 3.58 -3.47
CA THR A 171 -16.70 3.33 -2.75
C THR A 171 -15.83 2.30 -3.49
N PHE A 172 -14.53 2.23 -3.16
CA PHE A 172 -13.69 1.12 -3.63
C PHE A 172 -14.22 -0.24 -3.17
N GLY A 173 -15.00 -0.29 -2.09
CA GLY A 173 -15.68 -1.50 -1.64
C GLY A 173 -16.86 -1.92 -2.51
N GLU A 174 -17.41 -1.02 -3.33
CA GLU A 174 -18.51 -1.26 -4.26
C GLU A 174 -18.03 -1.39 -5.72
N LEU A 175 -16.93 -0.74 -6.06
CA LEU A 175 -16.38 -0.74 -7.42
C LEU A 175 -15.76 -2.10 -7.79
N PRO A 176 -15.90 -2.52 -9.06
CA PRO A 176 -15.19 -3.70 -9.56
C PRO A 176 -13.67 -3.55 -9.40
N ALA A 177 -12.97 -4.64 -9.09
CA ALA A 177 -11.51 -4.67 -8.94
C ALA A 177 -10.79 -4.09 -10.17
N ALA A 178 -11.27 -4.35 -11.37
CA ALA A 178 -10.70 -3.81 -12.61
C ALA A 178 -10.68 -2.28 -12.65
N VAL A 179 -11.71 -1.61 -12.08
CA VAL A 179 -11.74 -0.14 -11.97
C VAL A 179 -10.69 0.34 -10.98
N LYS A 180 -10.62 -0.31 -9.80
CA LYS A 180 -9.61 0.02 -8.79
C LYS A 180 -8.18 -0.16 -9.33
N HIS A 181 -7.93 -1.21 -10.14
CA HIS A 181 -6.63 -1.47 -10.77
C HIS A 181 -6.20 -0.41 -11.81
N THR A 182 -7.10 0.48 -12.25
CA THR A 182 -6.75 1.56 -13.17
C THR A 182 -6.48 2.89 -12.46
N LEU A 183 -7.12 3.14 -11.32
CA LEU A 183 -7.13 4.48 -10.73
C LEU A 183 -6.56 4.58 -9.31
N SER A 184 -6.35 3.45 -8.63
CA SER A 184 -5.90 3.46 -7.23
C SER A 184 -4.49 4.01 -7.04
N HIS A 185 -4.20 4.42 -5.81
CA HIS A 185 -2.86 4.83 -5.37
C HIS A 185 -1.78 3.80 -5.74
N ARG A 186 -2.07 2.51 -5.53
CA ARG A 186 -1.14 1.41 -5.85
C ARG A 186 -0.97 1.23 -7.35
N ALA A 187 -2.05 1.33 -8.14
CA ALA A 187 -1.97 1.30 -9.59
C ALA A 187 -1.08 2.42 -10.15
N ARG A 188 -1.25 3.65 -9.64
CA ARG A 188 -0.42 4.81 -10.03
C ARG A 188 1.04 4.63 -9.62
N ALA A 189 1.30 4.13 -8.41
CA ALA A 189 2.66 3.84 -7.95
C ALA A 189 3.33 2.74 -8.82
N CYS A 190 2.60 1.66 -9.16
CA CYS A 190 3.10 0.61 -10.06
C CYS A 190 3.37 1.14 -11.49
N ALA A 191 2.53 2.03 -12.01
CA ALA A 191 2.78 2.67 -13.29
C ALA A 191 4.06 3.51 -13.26
N ALA A 192 4.28 4.27 -12.18
CA ALA A 192 5.52 5.04 -11.98
C ALA A 192 6.74 4.12 -11.82
N LEU A 193 6.59 2.99 -11.14
CA LEU A 193 7.66 1.99 -11.02
C LEU A 193 8.06 1.44 -12.38
N ARG A 194 7.10 0.96 -13.18
CA ARG A 194 7.36 0.43 -14.53
C ARG A 194 8.04 1.46 -15.43
N ALA A 195 7.53 2.68 -15.46
CA ALA A 195 8.14 3.78 -16.22
C ALA A 195 9.60 4.05 -15.79
N LYS A 196 9.90 3.96 -14.48
CA LYS A 196 11.26 4.13 -13.97
C LYS A 196 12.18 2.97 -14.34
N LEU A 197 11.64 1.75 -14.50
CA LEU A 197 12.35 0.55 -14.94
C LEU A 197 12.49 0.45 -16.47
N GLY A 198 11.86 1.36 -17.23
CA GLY A 198 11.91 1.39 -18.70
C GLY A 198 10.92 0.46 -19.39
N GLU A 199 9.82 0.13 -18.72
CA GLU A 199 8.70 -0.69 -19.23
C GLU A 199 7.53 0.17 -19.73
#